data_105efc0861f16eb10a8ab8581761d23a
#
_entry.id   105efc0861f16eb10a8ab8581761d23a
#
_cell.length_a   1.000
_cell.length_b   1.000
_cell.length_c   1.000
_cell.angle_alpha   90.00
_cell.angle_beta   90.00
_cell.angle_gamma   90.00
#
_symmetry.space_group_name_H-M   'P 1'
#
loop_
_entity.id
_entity.type
_entity.pdbx_description
1 polymer ?
#
loop_
_entity_poly.entity_id
_entity_poly.type
_entity_poly.pdbx_seq_one_letter_code
_entity_poly.pdbx_strand_id
1 'polypeptide(L)'
;MGRPAKTISTNSRHNTKKDVEIRKAAEEKARGGMDKLIPPRYLTKEQKVIYKYIVDNLKEAEILGNLDHYILAMTAVTIDSIIQIDKAMNQVDDIMKKSKLIAARTNLAKDFFRCCNELSLSPQARAKISIANVK
;
A
#
# COMPACT_ATOMS: atom_id res chain seq x y z
N MET A 1 -7.42 10.97 -21.28
CA MET A 1 -6.72 11.24 -19.99
C MET A 1 -5.26 10.84 -20.07
N GLY A 2 -4.38 11.68 -19.61
CA GLY A 2 -2.95 11.38 -19.57
C GLY A 2 -2.61 10.29 -18.54
N ARG A 3 -1.46 9.65 -18.73
CA ARG A 3 -0.94 8.66 -17.78
C ARG A 3 -0.58 9.36 -16.45
N PRO A 4 -0.92 8.79 -15.28
CA PRO A 4 -0.57 9.39 -14.00
C PRO A 4 0.94 9.65 -13.89
N ALA A 5 1.31 10.76 -13.22
CA ALA A 5 2.70 11.07 -12.96
C ALA A 5 3.33 10.02 -12.05
N LYS A 6 4.55 9.60 -12.39
CA LYS A 6 5.32 8.67 -11.56
C LYS A 6 6.28 9.45 -10.64
N THR A 7 6.54 8.91 -9.46
CA THR A 7 7.60 9.44 -8.58
C THR A 7 8.96 9.33 -9.28
N ILE A 8 9.91 10.19 -8.89
CA ILE A 8 11.24 10.18 -9.49
C ILE A 8 11.96 8.85 -9.31
N SER A 9 11.73 8.17 -8.21
CA SER A 9 12.34 6.86 -7.90
C SER A 9 11.82 5.72 -8.80
N THR A 10 10.61 5.85 -9.36
CA THR A 10 9.99 4.84 -10.22
C THR A 10 9.93 5.26 -11.69
N ASN A 11 10.45 6.44 -12.02
CA ASN A 11 10.44 6.98 -13.36
C ASN A 11 11.61 6.41 -14.18
N SER A 12 11.31 5.81 -15.32
CA SER A 12 12.32 5.24 -16.25
C SER A 12 12.85 6.26 -17.25
N ARG A 13 12.33 7.48 -17.29
CA ARG A 13 12.78 8.54 -18.19
C ARG A 13 14.19 9.03 -17.80
N HIS A 14 15.03 9.27 -18.79
CA HIS A 14 16.33 9.89 -18.57
C HIS A 14 16.14 11.37 -18.18
N ASN A 15 16.61 11.75 -17.01
CA ASN A 15 16.55 13.11 -16.50
C ASN A 15 17.97 13.63 -16.18
N THR A 16 18.15 14.95 -16.26
CA THR A 16 19.41 15.55 -15.81
C THR A 16 19.55 15.44 -14.28
N LYS A 17 20.78 15.47 -13.76
CA LYS A 17 21.02 15.46 -12.31
C LYS A 17 20.26 16.56 -11.59
N LYS A 18 20.25 17.77 -12.15
CA LYS A 18 19.54 18.92 -11.60
C LYS A 18 18.02 18.70 -11.55
N ASP A 19 17.45 18.13 -12.63
CA ASP A 19 16.01 17.82 -12.66
C ASP A 19 15.66 16.78 -11.61
N VAL A 20 16.50 15.76 -11.43
CA VAL A 20 16.33 14.72 -10.41
C VAL A 20 16.36 15.33 -9.01
N GLU A 21 17.30 16.21 -8.72
CA GLU A 21 17.42 16.88 -7.41
C GLU A 21 16.20 17.75 -7.11
N ILE A 22 15.76 18.56 -8.08
CA ILE A 22 14.58 19.42 -7.92
C ILE A 22 13.32 18.57 -7.66
N ARG A 23 13.14 17.50 -8.42
CA ARG A 23 11.97 16.64 -8.26
C ARG A 23 12.01 15.87 -6.94
N LYS A 24 13.16 15.36 -6.53
CA LYS A 24 13.31 14.70 -5.22
C LYS A 24 12.99 15.65 -4.07
N ALA A 25 13.50 16.87 -4.12
CA ALA A 25 13.20 17.88 -3.11
C ALA A 25 11.71 18.22 -3.05
N ALA A 26 11.06 18.36 -4.21
CA ALA A 26 9.62 18.62 -4.29
C ALA A 26 8.79 17.44 -3.75
N GLU A 27 9.17 16.21 -4.08
CA GLU A 27 8.51 14.99 -3.60
C GLU A 27 8.67 14.84 -2.08
N GLU A 28 9.86 15.10 -1.54
CA GLU A 28 10.11 15.07 -0.10
C GLU A 28 9.27 16.11 0.64
N LYS A 29 9.19 17.31 0.10
CA LYS A 29 8.35 18.38 0.67
C LYS A 29 6.86 18.00 0.62
N ALA A 30 6.40 17.40 -0.47
CA ALA A 30 5.02 16.94 -0.62
C ALA A 30 4.70 15.75 0.29
N ARG A 31 5.65 14.84 0.48
CA ARG A 31 5.51 13.69 1.37
C ARG A 31 5.30 14.11 2.82
N GLY A 32 6.01 15.12 3.29
CA GLY A 32 5.98 15.56 4.69
C GLY A 32 6.65 14.57 5.64
N GLY A 33 6.35 14.69 6.94
CA GLY A 33 6.88 13.82 7.97
C GLY A 33 6.18 12.48 8.08
N MET A 34 6.69 11.61 8.93
CA MET A 34 6.12 10.30 9.26
C MET A 34 5.66 10.17 10.72
N ASP A 35 5.74 11.25 11.48
CA ASP A 35 5.48 11.25 12.91
C ASP A 35 4.01 11.00 13.30
N LYS A 36 3.09 11.19 12.37
CA LYS A 36 1.64 11.04 12.59
C LYS A 36 1.07 9.73 12.03
N LEU A 37 1.91 8.77 11.65
CA LEU A 37 1.48 7.45 11.17
C LEU A 37 1.15 6.53 12.36
N ILE A 38 0.04 6.81 13.00
CA ILE A 38 -0.50 6.05 14.14
C ILE A 38 -1.83 5.42 13.72
N PRO A 39 -2.09 4.14 14.07
CA PRO A 39 -3.35 3.50 13.72
C PRO A 39 -4.56 4.28 14.25
N PRO A 40 -5.58 4.53 13.41
CA PRO A 40 -6.79 5.21 13.87
C PRO A 40 -7.49 4.43 14.98
N ARG A 41 -8.20 5.13 15.85
CA ARG A 41 -8.95 4.52 16.97
C ARG A 41 -10.04 3.58 16.51
N TYR A 42 -10.64 3.82 15.34
CA TYR A 42 -11.73 2.98 14.83
C TYR A 42 -11.27 1.61 14.30
N LEU A 43 -9.99 1.39 14.12
CA LEU A 43 -9.47 0.09 13.72
C LEU A 43 -9.58 -0.92 14.87
N THR A 44 -9.86 -2.18 14.51
CA THR A 44 -9.80 -3.29 15.47
C THR A 44 -8.35 -3.55 15.89
N LYS A 45 -8.17 -4.36 16.93
CA LYS A 45 -6.85 -4.75 17.40
C LYS A 45 -6.01 -5.41 16.28
N GLU A 46 -6.62 -6.32 15.54
CA GLU A 46 -5.97 -7.02 14.42
C GLU A 46 -5.60 -6.07 13.29
N GLN A 47 -6.50 -5.15 12.95
CA GLN A 47 -6.26 -4.14 11.92
C GLN A 47 -5.13 -3.19 12.32
N LYS A 48 -5.04 -2.81 13.59
CA LYS A 48 -3.94 -1.99 14.11
C LYS A 48 -2.59 -2.71 14.00
N VAL A 49 -2.56 -4.01 14.25
CA VAL A 49 -1.36 -4.83 14.08
C VAL A 49 -0.90 -4.81 12.61
N ILE A 50 -1.82 -4.99 11.67
CA ILE A 50 -1.53 -4.95 10.23
C ILE A 50 -1.01 -3.56 9.82
N TYR A 51 -1.66 -2.50 10.27
CA TYR A 51 -1.24 -1.12 10.01
C TYR A 51 0.21 -0.89 10.45
N LYS A 52 0.52 -1.22 11.69
CA LYS A 52 1.87 -1.08 12.24
C LYS A 52 2.90 -1.91 11.49
N TYR A 53 2.54 -3.15 11.12
CA TYR A 53 3.41 -4.03 10.35
C TYR A 53 3.81 -3.39 9.02
N ILE A 54 2.85 -2.82 8.29
CA ILE A 54 3.12 -2.16 7.01
C ILE A 54 4.02 -0.94 7.21
N VAL A 55 3.71 -0.08 8.19
CA VAL A 55 4.50 1.11 8.49
C VAL A 55 5.94 0.75 8.84
N ASP A 56 6.14 -0.23 9.71
CA ASP A 56 7.47 -0.64 10.17
C ASP A 56 8.31 -1.21 9.02
N ASN A 57 7.69 -1.97 8.12
CA ASN A 57 8.39 -2.56 6.97
C ASN A 57 8.68 -1.57 5.84
N LEU A 58 7.90 -0.51 5.71
CA LEU A 58 8.11 0.52 4.69
C LEU A 58 8.91 1.72 5.19
N LYS A 59 9.23 1.77 6.47
CA LYS A 59 9.94 2.89 7.09
C LYS A 59 11.30 3.16 6.45
N GLU A 60 12.06 2.11 6.19
CA GLU A 60 13.39 2.21 5.59
C GLU A 60 13.36 2.65 4.11
N ALA A 61 12.25 2.39 3.42
CA ALA A 61 12.09 2.81 2.03
C ALA A 61 11.86 4.31 1.87
N GLU A 62 11.56 5.02 2.95
CA GLU A 62 11.33 6.47 3.00
C GLU A 62 10.26 6.97 2.01
N ILE A 63 9.27 6.13 1.71
CA ILE A 63 8.20 6.46 0.75
C ILE A 63 6.91 6.93 1.43
N LEU A 64 6.73 6.64 2.72
CA LEU A 64 5.54 7.00 3.47
C LEU A 64 5.61 8.43 4.01
N GLY A 65 4.47 9.11 3.99
CA GLY A 65 4.26 10.40 4.63
C GLY A 65 2.96 10.40 5.43
N ASN A 66 2.73 11.45 6.20
CA ASN A 66 1.53 11.57 7.05
C ASN A 66 0.21 11.54 6.27
N LEU A 67 0.23 11.94 5.00
CA LEU A 67 -0.97 11.86 4.14
C LEU A 67 -1.35 10.43 3.76
N ASP A 68 -0.45 9.49 3.91
CA ASP A 68 -0.71 8.08 3.59
C ASP A 68 -1.48 7.36 4.70
N HIS A 69 -1.78 8.05 5.78
CA HIS A 69 -2.54 7.52 6.91
C HIS A 69 -3.85 6.84 6.51
N TYR A 70 -4.63 7.47 5.63
CA TYR A 70 -5.93 6.93 5.21
C TYR A 70 -5.80 5.70 4.31
N ILE A 71 -4.83 5.69 3.39
CA ILE A 71 -4.60 4.52 2.55
C ILE A 71 -4.03 3.35 3.35
N LEU A 72 -3.19 3.61 4.35
CA LEU A 72 -2.70 2.59 5.27
C LEU A 72 -3.82 1.97 6.09
N ALA A 73 -4.74 2.81 6.60
CA ALA A 73 -5.91 2.33 7.34
C ALA A 73 -6.83 1.49 6.44
N MET A 74 -7.10 1.95 5.23
CA MET A 74 -7.91 1.20 4.26
C MET A 74 -7.26 -0.14 3.90
N THR A 75 -5.94 -0.15 3.70
CA THR A 75 -5.19 -1.36 3.41
C THR A 75 -5.28 -2.37 4.56
N ALA A 76 -5.13 -1.91 5.79
CA ALA A 76 -5.24 -2.76 6.98
C ALA A 76 -6.65 -3.39 7.10
N VAL A 77 -7.71 -2.62 6.88
CA VAL A 77 -9.08 -3.11 6.88
C VAL A 77 -9.32 -4.12 5.75
N THR A 78 -8.83 -3.83 4.56
CA THR A 78 -8.97 -4.71 3.40
C THR A 78 -8.28 -6.06 3.63
N ILE A 79 -7.05 -6.05 4.14
CA ILE A 79 -6.30 -7.28 4.45
C ILE A 79 -7.03 -8.09 5.52
N ASP A 80 -7.46 -7.45 6.60
CA ASP A 80 -8.20 -8.12 7.67
C ASP A 80 -9.50 -8.74 7.16
N SER A 81 -10.25 -8.01 6.32
CA SER A 81 -11.49 -8.50 5.72
C SER A 81 -11.25 -9.74 4.84
N ILE A 82 -10.18 -9.77 4.06
CA ILE A 82 -9.79 -10.94 3.26
C ILE A 82 -9.47 -12.13 4.17
N ILE A 83 -8.72 -11.90 5.24
CA ILE A 83 -8.37 -12.95 6.23
C ILE A 83 -9.63 -13.51 6.87
N GLN A 84 -10.60 -12.67 7.26
CA GLN A 84 -11.85 -13.11 7.86
C GLN A 84 -12.68 -13.95 6.87
N ILE A 85 -12.72 -13.55 5.61
CA ILE A 85 -13.40 -14.32 4.57
C ILE A 85 -12.71 -15.66 4.36
N ASP A 86 -11.38 -15.70 4.29
CA ASP A 86 -10.62 -16.95 4.14
C ASP A 86 -10.88 -17.91 5.30
N LYS A 87 -10.92 -17.40 6.53
CA LYS A 87 -11.30 -18.21 7.70
C LYS A 87 -12.73 -18.73 7.61
N ALA A 88 -13.67 -17.89 7.19
CA ALA A 88 -15.08 -18.27 7.02
C ALA A 88 -15.25 -19.36 5.93
N MET A 89 -14.53 -19.23 4.81
CA MET A 89 -14.57 -20.24 3.74
C MET A 89 -14.09 -21.60 4.23
N ASN A 90 -13.11 -21.65 5.11
CA ASN A 90 -12.60 -22.90 5.67
C ASN A 90 -13.59 -23.57 6.65
N GLN A 91 -14.58 -22.84 7.14
CA GLN A 91 -15.61 -23.35 8.07
C GLN A 91 -16.93 -23.68 7.39
N VAL A 92 -17.10 -23.36 6.10
CA VAL A 92 -18.36 -23.49 5.37
C VAL A 92 -18.26 -24.63 4.37
N ASP A 93 -19.17 -25.60 4.48
CA ASP A 93 -19.29 -26.76 3.56
C ASP A 93 -20.31 -26.50 2.44
N ASP A 94 -21.27 -25.60 2.66
CA ASP A 94 -22.31 -25.25 1.69
C ASP A 94 -21.71 -24.46 0.51
N ILE A 95 -21.84 -25.03 -0.69
CA ILE A 95 -21.31 -24.48 -1.94
C ILE A 95 -21.91 -23.10 -2.23
N MET A 96 -23.19 -22.88 -1.97
CA MET A 96 -23.84 -21.58 -2.22
C MET A 96 -23.30 -20.49 -1.31
N LYS A 97 -23.14 -20.77 -0.03
CA LYS A 97 -22.53 -19.82 0.93
C LYS A 97 -21.07 -19.56 0.59
N LYS A 98 -20.32 -20.60 0.25
CA LYS A 98 -18.92 -20.49 -0.15
C LYS A 98 -18.75 -19.65 -1.42
N SER A 99 -19.65 -19.80 -2.39
CA SER A 99 -19.66 -19.00 -3.62
C SER A 99 -19.83 -17.50 -3.34
N LYS A 100 -20.72 -17.14 -2.42
CA LYS A 100 -20.89 -15.74 -1.99
C LYS A 100 -19.63 -15.17 -1.33
N LEU A 101 -18.96 -15.97 -0.51
CA LEU A 101 -17.70 -15.56 0.13
C LEU A 101 -16.58 -15.38 -0.92
N ILE A 102 -16.51 -16.26 -1.90
CA ILE A 102 -15.54 -16.14 -3.01
C ILE A 102 -15.78 -14.84 -3.80
N ALA A 103 -17.03 -14.51 -4.11
CA ALA A 103 -17.37 -13.29 -4.81
C ALA A 103 -16.97 -12.04 -4.01
N ALA A 104 -17.25 -12.00 -2.71
CA ALA A 104 -16.83 -10.92 -1.82
C ALA A 104 -15.30 -10.81 -1.75
N ARG A 105 -14.60 -11.94 -1.65
CA ARG A 105 -13.14 -11.97 -1.65
C ARG A 105 -12.55 -11.44 -2.96
N THR A 106 -13.15 -11.76 -4.09
CA THR A 106 -12.70 -11.25 -5.39
C THR A 106 -12.75 -9.72 -5.45
N ASN A 107 -13.81 -9.11 -4.93
CA ASN A 107 -13.92 -7.65 -4.88
C ASN A 107 -12.88 -7.02 -3.93
N LEU A 108 -12.67 -7.60 -2.76
CA LEU A 108 -11.66 -7.15 -1.82
C LEU A 108 -10.24 -7.34 -2.36
N ALA A 109 -9.99 -8.40 -3.12
CA ALA A 109 -8.69 -8.64 -3.75
C ALA A 109 -8.33 -7.53 -4.75
N LYS A 110 -9.31 -7.01 -5.50
CA LYS A 110 -9.09 -5.87 -6.40
C LYS A 110 -8.63 -4.64 -5.63
N ASP A 111 -9.27 -4.33 -4.51
CA ASP A 111 -8.89 -3.21 -3.65
C ASP A 111 -7.52 -3.44 -3.03
N PHE A 112 -7.22 -4.66 -2.61
CA PHE A 112 -5.91 -5.04 -2.09
C PHE A 112 -4.79 -4.81 -3.11
N PHE A 113 -4.99 -5.24 -4.36
CA PHE A 113 -3.98 -5.01 -5.40
C PHE A 113 -3.76 -3.53 -5.70
N ARG A 114 -4.81 -2.71 -5.65
CA ARG A 114 -4.66 -1.25 -5.76
C ARG A 114 -3.83 -0.69 -4.60
N CYS A 115 -4.12 -1.11 -3.37
CA CYS A 115 -3.35 -0.71 -2.20
C CYS A 115 -1.89 -1.15 -2.31
N CYS A 116 -1.63 -2.36 -2.81
CA CYS A 116 -0.29 -2.86 -3.04
C CYS A 116 0.50 -1.99 -4.02
N ASN A 117 -0.15 -1.53 -5.09
CA ASN A 117 0.48 -0.65 -6.06
C ASN A 117 0.78 0.73 -5.46
N GLU A 118 -0.15 1.30 -4.70
CA GLU A 118 0.02 2.62 -4.08
C GLU A 118 1.09 2.61 -2.97
N LEU A 119 1.15 1.55 -2.16
CA LEU A 119 2.06 1.43 -1.02
C LEU A 119 3.33 0.63 -1.33
N SER A 120 3.55 0.23 -2.58
CA SER A 120 4.72 -0.58 -2.97
C SER A 120 4.84 -1.90 -2.21
N LEU A 121 3.71 -2.55 -1.94
CA LEU A 121 3.67 -3.84 -1.23
C LEU A 121 3.91 -5.03 -2.17
N SER A 122 3.74 -4.85 -3.48
CA SER A 122 4.01 -5.91 -4.45
C SER A 122 5.50 -6.08 -4.71
N PRO A 123 5.99 -7.30 -5.02
CA PRO A 123 7.39 -7.51 -5.38
C PRO A 123 7.85 -6.64 -6.55
N GLN A 124 7.02 -6.44 -7.56
CA GLN A 124 7.34 -5.60 -8.72
C GLN A 124 7.50 -4.12 -8.33
N ALA A 125 6.62 -3.59 -7.49
CA ALA A 125 6.71 -2.22 -7.04
C ALA A 125 7.98 -1.99 -6.19
N ARG A 126 8.32 -2.94 -5.32
CA ARG A 126 9.56 -2.89 -4.52
C ARG A 126 10.80 -2.99 -5.39
N ALA A 127 10.79 -3.83 -6.42
CA ALA A 127 11.90 -3.96 -7.36
C ALA A 127 12.18 -2.64 -8.08
N LYS A 128 11.16 -1.90 -8.49
CA LYS A 128 11.32 -0.58 -9.12
C LYS A 128 12.01 0.42 -8.20
N ILE A 129 11.66 0.46 -6.93
CA ILE A 129 12.29 1.33 -5.93
C ILE A 129 13.76 0.90 -5.72
N SER A 130 14.01 -0.38 -5.59
CA SER A 130 15.34 -0.93 -5.40
C SER A 130 16.28 -0.58 -6.56
N ILE A 131 15.83 -0.74 -7.80
CA ILE A 131 16.60 -0.38 -9.00
C ILE A 131 16.91 1.12 -9.04
N ALA A 132 15.95 1.95 -8.67
CA ALA A 132 16.14 3.40 -8.63
C ALA A 132 17.17 3.84 -7.58
N ASN A 133 17.23 3.14 -6.45
CA ASN A 133 18.16 3.45 -5.36
C ASN A 133 19.62 3.04 -5.65
N VAL A 134 19.86 2.14 -6.61
CA VAL A 134 21.20 1.70 -7.02
C VAL A 134 21.83 2.67 -8.03
N LYS A 135 21.05 3.47 -8.69
CA LYS A 135 21.52 4.51 -9.64
C LYS A 135 21.83 5.81 -8.92
#